data_8c42e6be6d41d8c6ab611538b0e72773
#
_entry.id   8c42e6be6d41d8c6ab611538b0e72773
#
_cell.length_a   1.000
_cell.length_b   1.000
_cell.length_c   1.000
_cell.angle_alpha   90.00
_cell.angle_beta   90.00
_cell.angle_gamma   90.00
#
_symmetry.space_group_name_H-M   'P 1'
#
loop_
_entity.id
_entity.type
_entity.pdbx_description
1 polymer ?
#
loop_
_entity_poly.entity_id
_entity_poly.type
_entity_poly.pdbx_seq_one_letter_code
_entity_poly.pdbx_strand_id
1 'polypeptide(L)'
;MDQRFVSQAFPRSSGYHSEWIRASVSGGANSLWLTEWLTEALELRPGMRVLDLGCGRGASSIFLRREFDVQVWATDLWNSVSERFLRIKDAGVEDGVFPIHADARSLPFAAEFFDAIICIDSFPYYGGTDDLYLHYLARFVKPGGLVGIAGAGVIQDIEGAVPEHLRAWWNQDQGWCLHSATWWRRHWEQSGIVDIEVADTMPDGWQRWLDWHRAIAPNNREEIQALETDRGRYLGYVRLVGRRRTDAQLPEPIVSVPVEYKKTPLLGDR
;
A
#
# COMPACT_ATOMS: atom_id res chain seq x y z
N MET A 1 -8.65 -15.91 -21.16
CA MET A 1 -8.26 -15.46 -19.82
C MET A 1 -7.40 -16.54 -19.18
N ASP A 2 -6.26 -16.20 -18.64
CA ASP A 2 -5.36 -17.17 -17.99
C ASP A 2 -5.92 -17.52 -16.60
N GLN A 3 -6.25 -18.78 -16.38
CA GLN A 3 -6.90 -19.26 -15.15
C GLN A 3 -6.07 -19.01 -13.88
N ARG A 4 -4.76 -18.81 -14.02
CA ARG A 4 -3.87 -18.49 -12.89
C ARG A 4 -4.16 -17.14 -12.26
N PHE A 5 -4.89 -16.25 -12.95
CA PHE A 5 -5.28 -14.93 -12.46
C PHE A 5 -6.74 -14.89 -11.97
N VAL A 6 -7.46 -16.00 -12.07
CA VAL A 6 -8.84 -16.12 -11.61
C VAL A 6 -8.86 -16.72 -10.20
N SER A 7 -9.51 -16.06 -9.28
CA SER A 7 -9.65 -16.51 -7.89
C SER A 7 -11.08 -16.30 -7.40
N GLN A 8 -11.69 -17.36 -6.87
CA GLN A 8 -13.02 -17.23 -6.23
C GLN A 8 -13.01 -16.31 -5.01
N ALA A 9 -11.88 -16.20 -4.32
CA ALA A 9 -11.72 -15.31 -3.19
C ALA A 9 -11.61 -13.83 -3.61
N PHE A 10 -11.27 -13.56 -4.89
CA PHE A 10 -11.11 -12.19 -5.43
C PHE A 10 -11.90 -12.04 -6.74
N PRO A 11 -13.24 -12.02 -6.65
CA PRO A 11 -14.11 -12.03 -7.83
C PRO A 11 -13.99 -10.74 -8.67
N ARG A 12 -13.77 -9.58 -8.05
CA ARG A 12 -13.60 -8.30 -8.76
C ARG A 12 -12.31 -8.29 -9.55
N SER A 13 -11.17 -8.63 -8.92
CA SER A 13 -9.86 -8.74 -9.58
C SER A 13 -9.87 -9.76 -10.70
N SER A 14 -10.63 -10.83 -10.56
CA SER A 14 -10.79 -11.89 -11.58
C SER A 14 -11.54 -11.42 -12.83
N GLY A 15 -12.22 -10.27 -12.77
CA GLY A 15 -12.86 -9.62 -13.92
C GLY A 15 -11.89 -8.91 -14.86
N TYR A 16 -10.64 -8.67 -14.42
CA TYR A 16 -9.65 -7.98 -15.23
C TYR A 16 -8.90 -8.94 -16.16
N HIS A 17 -8.59 -8.47 -17.38
CA HIS A 17 -7.90 -9.31 -18.35
C HIS A 17 -6.47 -9.63 -17.90
N SER A 18 -6.05 -10.89 -18.01
CA SER A 18 -4.75 -11.38 -17.54
C SER A 18 -3.53 -10.64 -18.11
N GLU A 19 -3.58 -10.25 -19.39
CA GLU A 19 -2.50 -9.46 -20.00
C GLU A 19 -2.42 -8.03 -19.41
N TRP A 20 -3.58 -7.43 -19.15
CA TRP A 20 -3.62 -6.13 -18.48
C TRP A 20 -3.04 -6.21 -17.06
N ILE A 21 -3.39 -7.26 -16.30
CA ILE A 21 -2.82 -7.51 -14.96
C ILE A 21 -1.29 -7.61 -15.05
N ARG A 22 -0.76 -8.44 -15.98
CA ARG A 22 0.69 -8.59 -16.18
C ARG A 22 1.38 -7.27 -16.53
N ALA A 23 0.76 -6.45 -17.38
CA ALA A 23 1.30 -5.18 -17.81
C ALA A 23 1.21 -4.09 -16.72
N SER A 24 0.25 -4.17 -15.82
CA SER A 24 -0.09 -3.11 -14.84
C SER A 24 0.53 -3.33 -13.47
N VAL A 25 0.96 -4.55 -13.12
CA VAL A 25 1.67 -4.82 -11.87
C VAL A 25 3.16 -4.52 -12.04
N SER A 26 3.75 -3.85 -11.05
CA SER A 26 5.14 -3.37 -11.11
C SER A 26 6.20 -4.42 -10.74
N GLY A 27 5.78 -5.58 -10.26
CA GLY A 27 6.60 -6.59 -9.61
C GLY A 27 6.05 -6.86 -8.20
N GLY A 28 6.75 -7.64 -7.39
CA GLY A 28 6.28 -8.01 -6.05
C GLY A 28 4.99 -8.83 -6.07
N ALA A 29 4.06 -8.50 -5.19
CA ALA A 29 2.79 -9.20 -5.05
C ALA A 29 1.77 -8.85 -6.15
N ASN A 30 0.72 -9.66 -6.27
CA ASN A 30 -0.43 -9.29 -7.10
C ASN A 30 -1.21 -8.15 -6.43
N SER A 31 -0.94 -6.93 -6.88
CA SER A 31 -1.52 -5.71 -6.28
C SER A 31 -3.04 -5.68 -6.37
N LEU A 32 -3.69 -6.33 -7.36
CA LEU A 32 -5.15 -6.39 -7.43
C LEU A 32 -5.75 -7.29 -6.34
N TRP A 33 -5.18 -8.47 -6.11
CA TRP A 33 -5.64 -9.35 -5.02
C TRP A 33 -5.46 -8.67 -3.67
N LEU A 34 -4.31 -8.04 -3.45
CA LEU A 34 -4.06 -7.32 -2.19
C LEU A 34 -4.98 -6.12 -2.02
N THR A 35 -5.27 -5.37 -3.10
CA THR A 35 -6.20 -4.24 -3.04
C THR A 35 -7.62 -4.71 -2.73
N GLU A 36 -8.09 -5.77 -3.41
CA GLU A 36 -9.42 -6.32 -3.15
C GLU A 36 -9.54 -6.82 -1.70
N TRP A 37 -8.54 -7.60 -1.23
CA TRP A 37 -8.50 -8.06 0.15
C TRP A 37 -8.46 -6.90 1.17
N LEU A 38 -7.65 -5.88 0.93
CA LEU A 38 -7.59 -4.72 1.83
C LEU A 38 -8.92 -3.98 1.87
N THR A 39 -9.57 -3.81 0.71
CA THR A 39 -10.84 -3.06 0.61
C THR A 39 -12.02 -3.76 1.26
N GLU A 40 -11.96 -5.07 1.53
CA GLU A 40 -12.95 -5.76 2.38
C GLU A 40 -13.01 -5.22 3.81
N ALA A 41 -11.89 -4.65 4.28
CA ALA A 41 -11.77 -4.07 5.62
C ALA A 41 -11.87 -2.52 5.62
N LEU A 42 -12.15 -1.90 4.47
CA LEU A 42 -12.22 -0.45 4.32
C LEU A 42 -13.64 -0.03 3.89
N GLU A 43 -14.23 0.88 4.64
CA GLU A 43 -15.53 1.48 4.28
C GLU A 43 -15.35 2.57 3.20
N LEU A 44 -14.97 2.18 1.99
CA LEU A 44 -14.87 3.11 0.87
C LEU A 44 -16.25 3.47 0.32
N ARG A 45 -16.48 4.75 0.06
CA ARG A 45 -17.74 5.30 -0.49
C ARG A 45 -17.45 6.14 -1.72
N PRO A 46 -18.37 6.17 -2.71
CA PRO A 46 -18.22 7.00 -3.88
C PRO A 46 -17.87 8.45 -3.53
N GLY A 47 -16.97 9.04 -4.30
CA GLY A 47 -16.50 10.41 -4.11
C GLY A 47 -15.48 10.65 -3.01
N MET A 48 -15.14 9.66 -2.18
CA MET A 48 -14.03 9.76 -1.20
C MET A 48 -12.72 10.06 -1.92
N ARG A 49 -11.88 10.87 -1.29
CA ARG A 49 -10.51 11.15 -1.72
C ARG A 49 -9.57 10.12 -1.11
N VAL A 50 -8.92 9.32 -1.94
CA VAL A 50 -8.01 8.25 -1.54
C VAL A 50 -6.61 8.52 -2.05
N LEU A 51 -5.62 8.48 -1.17
CA LEU A 51 -4.22 8.41 -1.55
C LEU A 51 -3.83 6.95 -1.74
N ASP A 52 -3.43 6.57 -2.94
CA ASP A 52 -2.79 5.28 -3.22
C ASP A 52 -1.27 5.52 -3.25
N LEU A 53 -0.61 5.20 -2.15
CA LEU A 53 0.80 5.52 -1.90
C LEU A 53 1.70 4.34 -2.24
N GLY A 54 2.61 4.55 -3.19
CA GLY A 54 3.41 3.50 -3.80
C GLY A 54 2.62 2.68 -4.80
N CYS A 55 1.77 3.35 -5.60
CA CYS A 55 0.82 2.71 -6.52
C CYS A 55 1.47 1.99 -7.72
N GLY A 56 2.79 2.08 -7.86
CA GLY A 56 3.52 1.47 -8.96
C GLY A 56 3.04 1.97 -10.32
N ARG A 57 2.62 1.04 -11.18
CA ARG A 57 2.07 1.35 -12.50
C ARG A 57 0.60 1.75 -12.49
N GLY A 58 -0.04 1.79 -11.32
CA GLY A 58 -1.41 2.28 -11.14
C GLY A 58 -2.51 1.21 -11.20
N ALA A 59 -2.19 -0.08 -11.08
CA ALA A 59 -3.20 -1.15 -11.10
C ALA A 59 -4.19 -1.01 -9.94
N SER A 60 -3.71 -0.81 -8.72
CA SER A 60 -4.51 -0.55 -7.52
C SER A 60 -5.38 0.70 -7.67
N SER A 61 -4.81 1.79 -8.18
CA SER A 61 -5.52 3.06 -8.38
C SER A 61 -6.70 2.93 -9.36
N ILE A 62 -6.47 2.24 -10.49
CA ILE A 62 -7.51 1.99 -11.49
C ILE A 62 -8.61 1.08 -10.92
N PHE A 63 -8.24 0.06 -10.17
CA PHE A 63 -9.18 -0.82 -9.47
C PHE A 63 -10.03 -0.04 -8.47
N LEU A 64 -9.43 0.77 -7.61
CA LEU A 64 -10.14 1.59 -6.62
C LEU A 64 -11.17 2.51 -7.28
N ARG A 65 -10.81 3.19 -8.36
CA ARG A 65 -11.72 4.05 -9.10
C ARG A 65 -12.89 3.27 -9.71
N ARG A 66 -12.60 2.15 -10.37
CA ARG A 66 -13.63 1.36 -11.06
C ARG A 66 -14.61 0.66 -10.11
N GLU A 67 -14.08 0.10 -9.03
CA GLU A 67 -14.88 -0.75 -8.14
C GLU A 67 -15.60 0.03 -7.03
N PHE A 68 -15.10 1.23 -6.67
CA PHE A 68 -15.61 1.99 -5.54
C PHE A 68 -16.00 3.43 -5.88
N ASP A 69 -15.78 3.88 -7.12
CA ASP A 69 -16.08 5.26 -7.57
C ASP A 69 -15.45 6.35 -6.69
N VAL A 70 -14.27 6.07 -6.16
CA VAL A 70 -13.47 7.02 -5.36
C VAL A 70 -12.57 7.87 -6.27
N GLN A 71 -12.15 9.03 -5.79
CA GLN A 71 -11.11 9.85 -6.41
C GLN A 71 -9.75 9.39 -5.87
N VAL A 72 -8.78 9.08 -6.75
CA VAL A 72 -7.52 8.47 -6.37
C VAL A 72 -6.33 9.34 -6.76
N TRP A 73 -5.50 9.69 -5.79
CA TRP A 73 -4.18 10.28 -6.02
C TRP A 73 -3.14 9.15 -6.07
N ALA A 74 -2.84 8.74 -7.31
CA ALA A 74 -1.95 7.63 -7.62
C ALA A 74 -0.49 8.08 -7.50
N THR A 75 0.11 7.91 -6.32
CA THR A 75 1.43 8.46 -5.98
C THR A 75 2.51 7.39 -5.99
N ASP A 76 3.59 7.63 -6.71
CA ASP A 76 4.74 6.73 -6.79
C ASP A 76 6.02 7.50 -7.14
N LEU A 77 7.17 7.01 -6.65
CA LEU A 77 8.48 7.61 -6.88
C LEU A 77 9.21 6.99 -8.08
N TRP A 78 9.09 5.68 -8.29
CA TRP A 78 9.94 4.92 -9.21
C TRP A 78 9.36 4.78 -10.61
N ASN A 79 8.04 4.76 -10.72
CA ASN A 79 7.36 4.59 -12.00
C ASN A 79 7.06 5.94 -12.67
N SER A 80 7.26 6.01 -13.97
CA SER A 80 6.99 7.21 -14.75
C SER A 80 5.54 7.69 -14.60
N VAL A 81 5.36 8.94 -14.22
CA VAL A 81 4.03 9.58 -14.12
C VAL A 81 3.33 9.63 -15.48
N SER A 82 4.09 9.85 -16.56
CA SER A 82 3.56 9.90 -17.93
C SER A 82 3.05 8.54 -18.40
N GLU A 83 3.79 7.47 -18.15
CA GLU A 83 3.35 6.11 -18.49
C GLU A 83 2.13 5.71 -17.67
N ARG A 84 2.09 6.07 -16.39
CA ARG A 84 0.95 5.84 -15.52
C ARG A 84 -0.29 6.61 -15.99
N PHE A 85 -0.12 7.87 -16.40
CA PHE A 85 -1.20 8.64 -16.99
C PHE A 85 -1.78 8.00 -18.26
N LEU A 86 -0.94 7.48 -19.15
CA LEU A 86 -1.41 6.76 -20.35
C LEU A 86 -2.23 5.51 -19.96
N ARG A 87 -1.82 4.73 -18.97
CA ARG A 87 -2.57 3.56 -18.49
C ARG A 87 -3.91 3.95 -17.88
N ILE A 88 -3.95 5.05 -17.12
CA ILE A 88 -5.17 5.60 -16.51
C ILE A 88 -6.15 6.01 -17.62
N LYS A 89 -5.64 6.70 -18.65
CA LYS A 89 -6.42 7.12 -19.82
C LYS A 89 -6.92 5.91 -20.63
N ASP A 90 -6.08 4.93 -20.90
CA ASP A 90 -6.47 3.70 -21.59
C ASP A 90 -7.53 2.91 -20.82
N ALA A 91 -7.54 3.04 -19.50
CA ALA A 91 -8.58 2.48 -18.64
C ALA A 91 -9.85 3.33 -18.60
N GLY A 92 -9.87 4.56 -19.16
CA GLY A 92 -11.02 5.46 -19.16
C GLY A 92 -11.42 5.97 -17.79
N VAL A 93 -10.43 6.25 -16.91
CA VAL A 93 -10.66 6.69 -15.52
C VAL A 93 -9.87 7.96 -15.16
N GLU A 94 -9.41 8.70 -16.16
CA GLU A 94 -8.62 9.92 -15.98
C GLU A 94 -9.36 11.07 -15.31
N ASP A 95 -10.69 10.98 -15.26
CA ASP A 95 -11.55 11.92 -14.55
C ASP A 95 -11.51 11.77 -13.02
N GLY A 96 -11.01 10.62 -12.52
CA GLY A 96 -10.99 10.31 -11.10
C GLY A 96 -9.69 9.70 -10.58
N VAL A 97 -8.67 9.51 -11.44
CA VAL A 97 -7.33 9.02 -11.03
C VAL A 97 -6.26 10.01 -11.44
N PHE A 98 -5.58 10.58 -10.47
CA PHE A 98 -4.59 11.65 -10.64
C PHE A 98 -3.18 11.12 -10.35
N PRO A 99 -2.33 10.89 -11.37
CA PRO A 99 -0.98 10.39 -11.16
C PRO A 99 -0.06 11.48 -10.62
N ILE A 100 0.63 11.18 -9.52
CA ILE A 100 1.55 12.08 -8.84
C ILE A 100 2.95 11.42 -8.76
N HIS A 101 3.99 12.17 -9.09
CA HIS A 101 5.36 11.76 -8.85
C HIS A 101 5.84 12.39 -7.53
N ALA A 102 6.01 11.58 -6.50
CA ALA A 102 6.50 12.06 -5.20
C ALA A 102 7.14 10.94 -4.38
N ASP A 103 8.08 11.34 -3.53
CA ASP A 103 8.61 10.50 -2.47
C ASP A 103 7.59 10.41 -1.33
N ALA A 104 7.33 9.19 -0.83
CA ALA A 104 6.43 8.95 0.29
C ALA A 104 6.82 9.72 1.56
N ARG A 105 8.08 10.13 1.69
CA ARG A 105 8.62 10.90 2.80
C ARG A 105 8.50 12.42 2.62
N SER A 106 8.03 12.88 1.44
CA SER A 106 7.86 14.30 1.12
C SER A 106 6.66 14.50 0.21
N LEU A 107 5.46 14.32 0.76
CA LEU A 107 4.21 14.35 0.02
C LEU A 107 3.71 15.79 -0.19
N PRO A 108 3.30 16.17 -1.42
CA PRO A 108 2.90 17.52 -1.77
C PRO A 108 1.40 17.78 -1.54
N PHE A 109 0.86 17.34 -0.41
CA PHE A 109 -0.56 17.45 -0.14
C PHE A 109 -0.86 18.34 1.06
N ALA A 110 -2.05 18.92 1.07
CA ALA A 110 -2.56 19.64 2.23
C ALA A 110 -2.88 18.67 3.39
N ALA A 111 -2.77 19.15 4.61
CA ALA A 111 -3.22 18.41 5.77
C ALA A 111 -4.72 18.08 5.66
N GLU A 112 -5.11 16.91 6.17
CA GLU A 112 -6.51 16.45 6.26
C GLU A 112 -7.24 16.44 4.91
N PHE A 113 -6.50 16.21 3.83
CA PHE A 113 -7.04 16.21 2.48
C PHE A 113 -7.76 14.89 2.13
N PHE A 114 -7.27 13.75 2.59
CA PHE A 114 -7.76 12.43 2.22
C PHE A 114 -8.76 11.86 3.22
N ASP A 115 -9.74 11.12 2.71
CA ASP A 115 -10.66 10.31 3.52
C ASP A 115 -10.01 8.96 3.88
N ALA A 116 -9.16 8.44 3.00
CA ALA A 116 -8.37 7.24 3.24
C ALA A 116 -6.98 7.30 2.58
N ILE A 117 -6.01 6.61 3.18
CA ILE A 117 -4.69 6.34 2.60
C ILE A 117 -4.54 4.83 2.47
N ILE A 118 -4.14 4.36 1.30
CA ILE A 118 -3.93 2.95 0.99
C ILE A 118 -2.50 2.75 0.50
N CYS A 119 -1.83 1.72 1.01
CA CYS A 119 -0.50 1.31 0.57
C CYS A 119 -0.52 -0.19 0.24
N ILE A 120 -0.27 -0.52 -1.02
CA ILE A 120 -0.21 -1.90 -1.48
C ILE A 120 1.24 -2.26 -1.77
N ASP A 121 1.77 -3.22 -1.02
CA ASP A 121 3.12 -3.81 -1.17
C ASP A 121 4.26 -2.77 -1.19
N SER A 122 4.09 -1.64 -0.52
CA SER A 122 5.07 -0.54 -0.51
C SER A 122 5.39 0.01 0.88
N PHE A 123 4.45 0.02 1.81
CA PHE A 123 4.58 0.64 3.13
C PHE A 123 5.79 0.15 3.96
N PRO A 124 6.15 -1.13 3.95
CA PRO A 124 7.29 -1.63 4.73
C PRO A 124 8.60 -0.91 4.45
N TYR A 125 8.82 -0.45 3.22
CA TYR A 125 10.08 0.18 2.80
C TYR A 125 10.34 1.56 3.43
N TYR A 126 9.30 2.25 3.91
CA TYR A 126 9.43 3.59 4.49
C TYR A 126 8.72 3.75 5.83
N GLY A 127 7.72 2.92 6.11
CA GLY A 127 6.95 2.98 7.35
C GLY A 127 7.38 1.99 8.43
N GLY A 128 8.23 1.01 8.10
CA GLY A 128 8.70 -0.01 9.04
C GLY A 128 9.98 0.34 9.78
N THR A 129 10.72 1.34 9.31
CA THR A 129 12.02 1.73 9.87
C THR A 129 12.02 3.06 10.60
N ASP A 130 10.90 3.78 10.54
CA ASP A 130 10.76 5.09 11.15
C ASP A 130 9.50 5.13 12.02
N ASP A 131 9.68 5.09 13.33
CA ASP A 131 8.60 5.15 14.31
C ASP A 131 7.75 6.44 14.17
N LEU A 132 8.30 7.48 13.57
CA LEU A 132 7.61 8.75 13.34
C LEU A 132 6.89 8.82 11.98
N TYR A 133 7.08 7.84 11.10
CA TYR A 133 6.49 7.91 9.77
C TYR A 133 4.96 7.94 9.80
N LEU A 134 4.32 7.17 10.66
CA LEU A 134 2.86 7.21 10.80
C LEU A 134 2.38 8.59 11.28
N HIS A 135 3.14 9.27 12.14
CA HIS A 135 2.86 10.65 12.57
C HIS A 135 2.88 11.63 11.39
N TYR A 136 3.83 11.45 10.49
CA TYR A 136 3.91 12.23 9.27
C TYR A 136 2.76 11.92 8.32
N LEU A 137 2.49 10.65 8.04
CA LEU A 137 1.47 10.21 7.09
C LEU A 137 0.05 10.59 7.54
N ALA A 138 -0.23 10.44 8.82
CA ALA A 138 -1.54 10.72 9.41
C ALA A 138 -1.99 12.19 9.27
N ARG A 139 -1.09 13.11 8.98
CA ARG A 139 -1.45 14.52 8.71
C ARG A 139 -2.31 14.68 7.48
N PHE A 140 -2.10 13.82 6.47
CA PHE A 140 -2.78 13.93 5.20
C PHE A 140 -4.16 13.28 5.20
N VAL A 141 -4.45 12.40 6.14
CA VAL A 141 -5.77 11.80 6.30
C VAL A 141 -6.60 12.61 7.32
N LYS A 142 -7.89 12.76 7.07
CA LYS A 142 -8.81 13.47 7.98
C LYS A 142 -8.91 12.80 9.33
N PRO A 143 -9.22 13.53 10.42
CA PRO A 143 -9.65 12.90 11.67
C PRO A 143 -10.80 11.92 11.42
N GLY A 144 -10.69 10.70 11.93
CA GLY A 144 -11.64 9.61 11.67
C GLY A 144 -11.48 8.91 10.32
N GLY A 145 -10.55 9.38 9.46
CA GLY A 145 -10.24 8.72 8.19
C GLY A 145 -9.38 7.47 8.38
N LEU A 146 -9.23 6.69 7.31
CA LEU A 146 -8.64 5.35 7.34
C LEU A 146 -7.21 5.35 6.78
N VAL A 147 -6.36 4.53 7.37
CA VAL A 147 -5.06 4.16 6.81
C VAL A 147 -5.01 2.64 6.71
N GLY A 148 -4.82 2.11 5.49
CA GLY A 148 -4.79 0.69 5.22
C GLY A 148 -3.51 0.27 4.51
N ILE A 149 -2.90 -0.83 4.94
CA ILE A 149 -1.77 -1.45 4.26
C ILE A 149 -2.03 -2.93 4.00
N ALA A 150 -1.56 -3.44 2.87
CA ALA A 150 -1.51 -4.86 2.58
C ALA A 150 -0.26 -5.15 1.74
N GLY A 151 0.43 -6.25 2.05
CA GLY A 151 1.65 -6.61 1.33
C GLY A 151 2.27 -7.90 1.83
N ALA A 152 3.45 -8.19 1.31
CA ALA A 152 4.29 -9.27 1.80
C ALA A 152 4.65 -9.04 3.26
N GLY A 153 4.70 -10.11 4.03
CA GLY A 153 5.04 -10.10 5.44
C GLY A 153 5.35 -11.49 5.97
N VAL A 154 5.47 -11.58 7.27
CA VAL A 154 5.61 -12.85 7.96
C VAL A 154 4.37 -13.16 8.79
N ILE A 155 3.99 -14.43 8.88
CA ILE A 155 2.84 -14.90 9.67
C ILE A 155 3.13 -14.78 11.16
N GLN A 156 4.40 -14.99 11.52
CA GLN A 156 4.93 -14.84 12.87
C GLN A 156 6.31 -14.20 12.80
N ASP A 157 6.64 -13.39 13.79
CA ASP A 157 7.96 -12.73 13.83
C ASP A 157 9.09 -13.76 13.96
N ILE A 158 10.19 -13.51 13.25
CA ILE A 158 11.37 -14.35 13.30
C ILE A 158 12.23 -13.86 14.47
N GLU A 159 12.15 -14.58 15.58
CA GLU A 159 12.98 -14.32 16.75
C GLU A 159 14.35 -15.00 16.58
N GLY A 160 15.43 -14.21 16.60
CA GLY A 160 16.80 -14.69 16.50
C GLY A 160 17.27 -14.96 15.08
N ALA A 161 17.83 -16.15 14.80
CA ALA A 161 18.41 -16.46 13.49
C ALA A 161 17.32 -16.78 12.46
N VAL A 162 17.48 -16.24 11.25
CA VAL A 162 16.63 -16.58 10.10
C VAL A 162 16.62 -18.10 9.88
N PRO A 163 15.44 -18.73 9.72
CA PRO A 163 15.33 -20.15 9.42
C PRO A 163 16.20 -20.56 8.22
N GLU A 164 16.85 -21.71 8.32
CA GLU A 164 17.86 -22.14 7.33
C GLU A 164 17.33 -22.15 5.90
N HIS A 165 16.08 -22.59 5.72
CA HIS A 165 15.43 -22.67 4.40
C HIS A 165 15.09 -21.31 3.78
N LEU A 166 15.11 -20.22 4.57
CA LEU A 166 14.89 -18.87 4.11
C LEU A 166 16.17 -18.07 3.90
N ARG A 167 17.32 -18.53 4.42
CA ARG A 167 18.56 -17.73 4.44
C ARG A 167 19.02 -17.27 3.06
N ALA A 168 18.87 -18.08 2.03
CA ALA A 168 19.31 -17.73 0.70
C ALA A 168 18.49 -16.58 0.10
N TRP A 169 17.19 -16.56 0.38
CA TRP A 169 16.24 -15.53 -0.07
C TRP A 169 16.18 -14.33 0.88
N TRP A 170 16.30 -14.58 2.20
CA TRP A 170 16.23 -13.55 3.25
C TRP A 170 17.53 -12.76 3.30
N ASN A 171 17.71 -11.85 2.36
CA ASN A 171 18.85 -10.95 2.35
C ASN A 171 18.55 -9.66 3.13
N GLN A 172 19.58 -8.82 3.29
CA GLN A 172 19.44 -7.55 4.02
C GLN A 172 18.51 -6.57 3.33
N ASP A 173 18.29 -6.73 2.02
CA ASP A 173 17.50 -5.77 1.23
C ASP A 173 16.00 -6.08 1.24
N GLN A 174 15.59 -7.30 1.60
CA GLN A 174 14.18 -7.70 1.54
C GLN A 174 13.62 -8.14 2.90
N GLY A 175 14.36 -8.93 3.65
CA GLY A 175 13.85 -9.52 4.90
C GLY A 175 13.67 -8.54 6.05
N TRP A 176 14.45 -7.47 6.09
CA TRP A 176 14.44 -6.51 7.20
C TRP A 176 13.13 -5.73 7.37
N CYS A 177 12.34 -5.61 6.32
CA CYS A 177 11.09 -4.85 6.34
C CYS A 177 9.84 -5.74 6.45
N LEU A 178 10.00 -7.08 6.47
CA LEU A 178 8.89 -8.01 6.58
C LEU A 178 8.55 -8.28 8.04
N HIS A 179 7.39 -7.81 8.46
CA HIS A 179 6.89 -7.99 9.82
C HIS A 179 5.55 -8.70 9.84
N SER A 180 5.19 -9.27 11.01
CA SER A 180 3.90 -9.87 11.22
C SER A 180 2.79 -8.83 11.40
N ALA A 181 1.54 -9.23 11.20
CA ALA A 181 0.39 -8.38 11.50
C ALA A 181 0.37 -7.95 12.98
N THR A 182 0.86 -8.82 13.89
CA THR A 182 0.99 -8.51 15.31
C THR A 182 2.04 -7.43 15.57
N TRP A 183 3.17 -7.50 14.88
CA TRP A 183 4.21 -6.48 14.98
C TRP A 183 3.70 -5.13 14.49
N TRP A 184 3.06 -5.10 13.30
CA TRP A 184 2.48 -3.88 12.73
C TRP A 184 1.42 -3.28 13.65
N ARG A 185 0.56 -4.11 14.24
CA ARG A 185 -0.43 -3.66 15.24
C ARG A 185 0.25 -2.92 16.38
N ARG A 186 1.23 -3.53 17.03
CA ARG A 186 1.96 -2.92 18.15
C ARG A 186 2.67 -1.64 17.75
N HIS A 187 3.31 -1.65 16.58
CA HIS A 187 4.04 -0.49 16.05
C HIS A 187 3.09 0.72 15.85
N TRP A 188 1.92 0.50 15.30
CA TRP A 188 0.96 1.58 15.10
C TRP A 188 0.24 2.00 16.39
N GLU A 189 -0.14 1.05 17.25
CA GLU A 189 -0.76 1.34 18.56
C GLU A 189 0.14 2.20 19.45
N GLN A 190 1.46 1.97 19.43
CA GLN A 190 2.44 2.76 20.19
C GLN A 190 2.47 4.24 19.77
N SER A 191 2.10 4.55 18.55
CA SER A 191 2.02 5.94 18.06
C SER A 191 0.92 6.75 18.77
N GLY A 192 -0.13 6.10 19.27
CA GLY A 192 -1.31 6.76 19.83
C GLY A 192 -2.16 7.52 18.81
N ILE A 193 -1.89 7.37 17.50
CA ILE A 193 -2.51 8.15 16.43
C ILE A 193 -3.73 7.46 15.84
N VAL A 194 -3.70 6.14 15.77
CA VAL A 194 -4.75 5.33 15.16
C VAL A 194 -5.31 4.31 16.14
N ASP A 195 -6.59 4.03 15.98
CA ASP A 195 -7.23 2.85 16.56
C ASP A 195 -7.19 1.73 15.50
N ILE A 196 -6.63 0.57 15.85
CA ILE A 196 -6.49 -0.54 14.91
C ILE A 196 -7.80 -1.30 14.79
N GLU A 197 -8.38 -1.29 13.59
CA GLU A 197 -9.63 -2.00 13.28
C GLU A 197 -9.36 -3.43 12.80
N VAL A 198 -8.32 -3.64 11.98
CA VAL A 198 -7.93 -4.94 11.44
C VAL A 198 -6.42 -5.10 11.49
N ALA A 199 -5.95 -6.28 11.88
CA ALA A 199 -4.56 -6.72 11.74
C ALA A 199 -4.56 -8.24 11.61
N ASP A 200 -4.42 -8.74 10.40
CA ASP A 200 -4.55 -10.16 10.09
C ASP A 200 -3.63 -10.61 8.94
N THR A 201 -3.65 -11.90 8.66
CA THR A 201 -2.93 -12.52 7.55
C THR A 201 -3.91 -13.10 6.55
N MET A 202 -3.58 -13.03 5.25
CA MET A 202 -4.40 -13.62 4.20
C MET A 202 -4.42 -15.15 4.34
N PRO A 203 -5.59 -15.79 4.38
CA PRO A 203 -5.68 -17.24 4.28
C PRO A 203 -4.99 -17.74 3.01
N ASP A 204 -4.13 -18.75 3.13
CA ASP A 204 -3.33 -19.31 2.04
C ASP A 204 -2.49 -18.25 1.27
N GLY A 205 -2.14 -17.13 1.92
CA GLY A 205 -1.40 -16.02 1.32
C GLY A 205 -0.07 -16.46 0.70
N TRP A 206 0.65 -17.37 1.34
CA TRP A 206 1.90 -17.93 0.82
C TRP A 206 1.71 -18.68 -0.50
N GLN A 207 0.60 -19.44 -0.64
CA GLN A 207 0.27 -20.19 -1.86
C GLN A 207 -0.04 -19.24 -3.02
N ARG A 208 -0.81 -18.17 -2.73
CA ARG A 208 -1.12 -17.12 -3.71
C ARG A 208 0.13 -16.36 -4.15
N TRP A 209 1.03 -16.10 -3.22
CA TRP A 209 2.33 -15.49 -3.52
C TRP A 209 3.16 -16.40 -4.45
N LEU A 210 3.25 -17.69 -4.13
CA LEU A 210 3.95 -18.67 -4.96
C LEU A 210 3.33 -18.78 -6.37
N ASP A 211 2.00 -18.92 -6.47
CA ASP A 211 1.31 -19.06 -7.75
C ASP A 211 1.46 -17.82 -8.63
N TRP A 212 1.45 -16.64 -8.00
CA TRP A 212 1.72 -15.38 -8.67
C TRP A 212 3.13 -15.33 -9.25
N HIS A 213 4.17 -15.63 -8.46
CA HIS A 213 5.56 -15.63 -8.93
C HIS A 213 5.81 -16.65 -10.04
N ARG A 214 5.25 -17.83 -9.93
CA ARG A 214 5.30 -18.83 -11.01
C ARG A 214 4.65 -18.34 -12.32
N ALA A 215 3.64 -17.48 -12.21
CA ALA A 215 2.94 -16.95 -13.37
C ALA A 215 3.67 -15.77 -14.03
N ILE A 216 4.30 -14.87 -13.26
CA ILE A 216 4.87 -13.61 -13.79
C ILE A 216 6.40 -13.59 -13.83
N ALA A 217 7.05 -14.28 -12.92
CA ALA A 217 8.51 -14.27 -12.75
C ALA A 217 9.08 -15.69 -12.53
N PRO A 218 8.85 -16.66 -13.46
CA PRO A 218 9.25 -18.05 -13.28
C PRO A 218 10.78 -18.23 -13.16
N ASN A 219 11.55 -17.22 -13.54
CA ASN A 219 13.02 -17.21 -13.42
C ASN A 219 13.50 -16.75 -12.04
N ASN A 220 12.65 -16.20 -11.18
CA ASN A 220 12.97 -15.86 -9.79
C ASN A 220 12.97 -17.13 -8.92
N ARG A 221 13.99 -17.97 -9.13
CA ARG A 221 14.07 -19.29 -8.53
C ARG A 221 14.25 -19.26 -7.01
N GLU A 222 14.97 -18.26 -6.51
CA GLU A 222 15.24 -18.12 -5.07
C GLU A 222 13.97 -17.90 -4.28
N GLU A 223 13.13 -16.97 -4.73
CA GLU A 223 11.87 -16.67 -4.07
C GLU A 223 10.86 -17.82 -4.20
N ILE A 224 10.76 -18.41 -5.39
CA ILE A 224 9.89 -19.57 -5.62
C ILE A 224 10.32 -20.72 -4.70
N GLN A 225 11.61 -21.02 -4.60
CA GLN A 225 12.15 -22.08 -3.73
C GLN A 225 11.90 -21.78 -2.25
N ALA A 226 12.08 -20.52 -1.82
CA ALA A 226 11.79 -20.10 -0.46
C ALA A 226 10.32 -20.37 -0.11
N LEU A 227 9.39 -19.93 -0.94
CA LEU A 227 7.94 -20.13 -0.74
C LEU A 227 7.55 -21.63 -0.77
N GLU A 228 8.10 -22.42 -1.71
CA GLU A 228 7.86 -23.87 -1.81
C GLU A 228 8.34 -24.63 -0.58
N THR A 229 9.48 -24.19 0.00
CA THR A 229 10.06 -24.83 1.17
C THR A 229 9.41 -24.36 2.46
N ASP A 230 9.06 -23.08 2.54
CA ASP A 230 8.41 -22.45 3.70
C ASP A 230 6.99 -22.96 3.93
N ARG A 231 6.19 -23.04 2.88
CA ARG A 231 4.79 -23.50 2.90
C ARG A 231 3.93 -22.78 3.92
N GLY A 232 4.14 -21.47 4.05
CA GLY A 232 3.36 -20.65 4.96
C GLY A 232 3.67 -20.82 6.45
N ARG A 233 4.85 -21.34 6.79
CA ARG A 233 5.30 -21.37 8.19
C ARG A 233 5.69 -19.97 8.67
N TYR A 234 6.27 -19.18 7.77
CA TYR A 234 6.71 -17.81 8.04
C TYR A 234 6.21 -16.82 7.00
N LEU A 235 6.27 -17.13 5.71
CA LEU A 235 5.94 -16.19 4.63
C LEU A 235 4.44 -16.16 4.32
N GLY A 236 3.90 -14.95 4.10
CA GLY A 236 2.53 -14.75 3.72
C GLY A 236 2.21 -13.29 3.45
N TYR A 237 0.95 -12.97 3.26
CA TYR A 237 0.49 -11.60 3.14
C TYR A 237 -0.14 -11.13 4.44
N VAL A 238 0.17 -9.90 4.80
CA VAL A 238 -0.36 -9.22 6.00
C VAL A 238 -1.19 -8.02 5.61
N ARG A 239 -2.20 -7.71 6.44
CA ARG A 239 -3.07 -6.54 6.30
C ARG A 239 -3.19 -5.85 7.65
N LEU A 240 -3.19 -4.50 7.59
CA LEU A 240 -3.47 -3.65 8.73
C LEU A 240 -4.38 -2.51 8.30
N VAL A 241 -5.40 -2.23 9.08
CA VAL A 241 -6.28 -1.06 8.93
C VAL A 241 -6.37 -0.36 10.26
N GLY A 242 -6.08 0.94 10.26
CA GLY A 242 -6.23 1.82 11.40
C GLY A 242 -7.09 3.04 11.05
N ARG A 243 -7.87 3.49 12.00
CA ARG A 243 -8.64 4.73 11.91
C ARG A 243 -7.91 5.84 12.66
N ARG A 244 -7.62 6.96 11.99
CA ARG A 244 -7.03 8.12 12.66
C ARG A 244 -7.97 8.60 13.76
N ARG A 245 -7.47 8.67 14.98
CA ARG A 245 -8.20 9.21 16.11
C ARG A 245 -8.49 10.69 15.92
N THR A 246 -9.67 11.11 16.33
CA THR A 246 -10.09 12.51 16.22
C THR A 246 -9.37 13.43 17.20
N ASP A 247 -8.84 12.87 18.30
CA ASP A 247 -8.08 13.54 19.35
C ASP A 247 -6.56 13.36 19.21
N ALA A 248 -6.08 12.71 18.12
CA ALA A 248 -4.67 12.48 17.89
C ALA A 248 -3.89 13.79 17.82
N GLN A 249 -2.84 13.91 18.65
CA GLN A 249 -1.91 15.03 18.61
C GLN A 249 -0.82 14.72 17.58
N LEU A 250 -0.85 15.44 16.47
CA LEU A 250 0.20 15.35 15.46
C LEU A 250 1.25 16.41 15.70
N PRO A 251 2.54 16.07 15.78
CA PRO A 251 3.59 17.06 15.95
C PRO A 251 3.60 18.01 14.74
N GLU A 252 3.76 19.31 15.02
CA GLU A 252 3.94 20.29 13.96
C GLU A 252 5.19 19.96 13.13
N PRO A 253 5.13 20.10 11.80
CA PRO A 253 6.35 19.97 10.99
C PRO A 253 7.34 21.04 11.43
N ILE A 254 8.60 20.64 11.57
CA ILE A 254 9.69 21.63 11.73
C ILE A 254 9.80 22.36 10.39
N VAL A 255 9.08 23.45 10.27
CA VAL A 255 9.15 24.33 9.10
C VAL A 255 10.01 25.52 9.51
N SER A 256 11.25 25.53 9.08
CA SER A 256 12.17 26.68 9.28
C SER A 256 11.84 27.84 8.31
N VAL A 257 10.56 28.16 8.17
CA VAL A 257 10.15 29.33 7.39
C VAL A 257 10.10 30.55 8.31
N PRO A 258 10.85 31.62 8.02
CA PRO A 258 10.79 32.85 8.76
C PRO A 258 9.37 33.39 8.89
N VAL A 259 9.05 33.99 10.04
CA VAL A 259 7.69 34.45 10.36
C VAL A 259 7.15 35.45 9.31
N GLU A 260 8.03 36.27 8.76
CA GLU A 260 7.70 37.25 7.70
C GLU A 260 7.15 36.62 6.42
N TYR A 261 7.47 35.33 6.13
CA TYR A 261 6.95 34.60 4.98
C TYR A 261 5.66 33.81 5.28
N LYS A 262 5.21 33.82 6.53
CA LYS A 262 3.94 33.16 6.93
C LYS A 262 2.72 34.06 6.78
N LYS A 263 2.89 35.28 6.29
CA LYS A 263 1.77 36.21 6.09
C LYS A 263 0.86 35.67 4.96
N THR A 264 -0.44 35.72 5.20
CA THR A 264 -1.43 35.43 4.16
C THR A 264 -1.31 36.49 3.05
N PRO A 265 -1.01 36.09 1.81
CA PRO A 265 -0.96 37.04 0.71
C PRO A 265 -2.35 37.62 0.44
N LEU A 266 -2.42 38.91 0.23
CA LEU A 266 -3.64 39.59 -0.18
C LEU A 266 -3.76 39.51 -1.70
N LEU A 267 -4.93 39.16 -2.20
CA LEU A 267 -5.19 39.08 -3.65
C LEU A 267 -5.30 40.46 -4.32
N GLY A 268 -5.22 41.50 -3.56
CA GLY A 268 -5.43 42.88 -4.01
C GLY A 268 -6.88 43.30 -3.86
N ASP A 269 -7.09 44.59 -3.77
CA ASP A 269 -8.42 45.18 -3.80
C ASP A 269 -8.97 45.10 -5.24
N ARG A 270 -10.09 44.43 -5.44
CA ARG A 270 -10.85 44.43 -6.68
C ARG A 270 -11.95 45.47 -6.59
#